data_a68917ceb4b96c5520207884e08801d3
#
_entry.id   a68917ceb4b96c5520207884e08801d3
#
_cell.length_a   1.000
_cell.length_b   1.000
_cell.length_c   1.000
_cell.angle_alpha   90.00
_cell.angle_beta   90.00
_cell.angle_gamma   90.00
#
_symmetry.space_group_name_H-M   'P 1'
#
loop_
_entity.id
_entity.type
_entity.pdbx_description
1 polymer ?
#
loop_
_entity_poly.entity_id
_entity_poly.type
_entity_poly.pdbx_seq_one_letter_code
_entity_poly.pdbx_strand_id
1 'polypeptide(L)'
;MNFKKHLAIAAALLLSLTVTTQAKIYTWDKYNIAFEAPEGGQVPFSFFQDPNSAQVEWDEMVMTLQRYIKNENTNKKNLNERLKSRALGFNMYDTKLLEIKVKGFKCYSLEGTMPDGTRCLINYLVSDKTSTVLEVVINYLLGNQEVVEDIIKSFSENNNQKPNEREKPKQKIQKKEDAEKQEQELKREKRRKNEKTYEC
;
A
#
# COMPACT_ATOMS: atom_id res chain seq x y z
N MET A 1 -26.89 -49.36 23.84
CA MET A 1 -26.95 -47.99 23.29
C MET A 1 -25.63 -47.67 22.62
N ASN A 2 -25.63 -47.39 21.28
CA ASN A 2 -24.42 -47.46 20.45
C ASN A 2 -23.58 -46.17 20.53
N PHE A 3 -22.64 -46.11 21.46
CA PHE A 3 -21.70 -44.99 21.64
C PHE A 3 -20.83 -44.72 20.40
N LYS A 4 -20.57 -45.76 19.59
CA LYS A 4 -19.75 -45.63 18.34
C LYS A 4 -20.42 -44.85 17.24
N LYS A 5 -21.77 -44.80 17.18
CA LYS A 5 -22.49 -44.01 16.14
C LYS A 5 -22.50 -42.51 16.41
N HIS A 6 -22.48 -42.10 17.68
CA HIS A 6 -22.44 -40.67 18.03
C HIS A 6 -21.06 -40.04 17.84
N LEU A 7 -19.98 -40.86 18.00
CA LEU A 7 -18.61 -40.35 17.76
C LEU A 7 -18.34 -40.09 16.29
N ALA A 8 -18.91 -40.89 15.38
CA ALA A 8 -18.74 -40.72 13.94
C ALA A 8 -19.48 -39.46 13.41
N ILE A 9 -20.64 -39.10 13.99
CA ILE A 9 -21.41 -37.93 13.62
C ILE A 9 -20.71 -36.66 14.14
N ALA A 10 -20.13 -36.69 15.33
CA ALA A 10 -19.36 -35.56 15.87
C ALA A 10 -18.09 -35.26 15.06
N ALA A 11 -17.39 -36.31 14.59
CA ALA A 11 -16.21 -36.17 13.75
C ALA A 11 -16.54 -35.63 12.34
N ALA A 12 -17.70 -36.01 11.78
CA ALA A 12 -18.15 -35.49 10.47
C ALA A 12 -18.60 -34.03 10.53
N LEU A 13 -19.13 -33.57 11.67
CA LEU A 13 -19.51 -32.15 11.89
C LEU A 13 -18.30 -31.23 12.11
N LEU A 14 -17.19 -31.74 12.62
CA LEU A 14 -15.96 -30.95 12.80
C LEU A 14 -15.16 -30.78 11.50
N LEU A 15 -15.41 -31.59 10.47
CA LEU A 15 -14.72 -31.51 9.17
C LEU A 15 -15.39 -30.52 8.18
N SER A 16 -16.53 -29.95 8.51
CA SER A 16 -17.31 -29.09 7.59
C SER A 16 -17.15 -27.58 7.80
N LEU A 17 -16.25 -27.12 8.66
CA LEU A 17 -16.00 -25.70 8.93
C LEU A 17 -14.67 -25.21 8.35
N THR A 18 -14.22 -25.75 7.22
CA THR A 18 -13.27 -25.00 6.40
C THR A 18 -14.05 -23.89 5.68
N VAL A 19 -14.21 -22.76 6.34
CA VAL A 19 -14.59 -21.53 5.66
C VAL A 19 -13.42 -21.25 4.69
N THR A 20 -13.56 -21.67 3.45
CA THR A 20 -12.69 -21.22 2.38
C THR A 20 -12.99 -19.74 2.20
N THR A 21 -12.24 -18.87 2.86
CA THR A 21 -12.28 -17.42 2.59
C THR A 21 -11.90 -17.26 1.12
N GLN A 22 -12.87 -16.84 0.32
CA GLN A 22 -12.65 -16.61 -1.10
C GLN A 22 -11.65 -15.47 -1.25
N ALA A 23 -10.57 -15.70 -2.01
CA ALA A 23 -9.59 -14.66 -2.26
C ALA A 23 -10.15 -13.67 -3.29
N LYS A 24 -9.91 -12.39 -3.06
CA LYS A 24 -10.27 -11.29 -3.95
C LYS A 24 -9.02 -10.56 -4.43
N ILE A 25 -9.03 -10.13 -5.68
CA ILE A 25 -7.96 -9.28 -6.23
C ILE A 25 -8.23 -7.83 -5.85
N TYR A 26 -7.28 -7.23 -5.17
CA TYR A 26 -7.24 -5.81 -4.87
C TYR A 26 -6.27 -5.12 -5.81
N THR A 27 -6.62 -3.93 -6.31
CA THR A 27 -5.79 -3.16 -7.24
C THR A 27 -5.48 -1.77 -6.70
N TRP A 28 -4.23 -1.35 -6.85
CA TRP A 28 -3.80 0.03 -6.67
C TRP A 28 -3.52 0.62 -8.05
N ASP A 29 -4.59 1.01 -8.73
CA ASP A 29 -4.60 1.36 -10.16
C ASP A 29 -3.59 2.45 -10.52
N LYS A 30 -3.41 3.43 -9.65
CA LYS A 30 -2.44 4.52 -9.84
C LYS A 30 -1.03 4.02 -10.12
N TYR A 31 -0.65 2.87 -9.55
CA TYR A 31 0.71 2.31 -9.66
C TYR A 31 0.74 0.96 -10.36
N ASN A 32 -0.38 0.51 -10.91
CA ASN A 32 -0.52 -0.79 -11.55
C ASN A 32 -0.08 -1.97 -10.64
N ILE A 33 -0.37 -1.87 -9.35
CA ILE A 33 -0.09 -2.91 -8.37
C ILE A 33 -1.39 -3.68 -8.11
N ALA A 34 -1.29 -5.00 -8.10
CA ALA A 34 -2.37 -5.89 -7.69
C ALA A 34 -1.85 -6.92 -6.69
N PHE A 35 -2.72 -7.38 -5.80
CA PHE A 35 -2.48 -8.47 -4.87
C PHE A 35 -3.79 -9.20 -4.56
N GLU A 36 -3.69 -10.47 -4.16
CA GLU A 36 -4.82 -11.28 -3.70
C GLU A 36 -4.84 -11.29 -2.17
N ALA A 37 -6.03 -11.12 -1.59
CA ALA A 37 -6.24 -11.19 -0.15
C ALA A 37 -7.67 -11.69 0.14
N PRO A 38 -7.98 -12.10 1.38
CA PRO A 38 -9.31 -12.53 1.76
C PRO A 38 -10.38 -11.50 1.38
N GLU A 39 -11.55 -11.98 0.96
CA GLU A 39 -12.71 -11.13 0.74
C GLU A 39 -13.16 -10.48 2.06
N GLY A 40 -13.80 -9.30 1.99
CA GLY A 40 -14.28 -8.59 3.18
C GLY A 40 -13.34 -7.53 3.72
N GLY A 41 -12.12 -7.38 3.15
CA GLY A 41 -11.27 -6.23 3.46
C GLY A 41 -12.03 -4.94 3.20
N GLN A 42 -12.17 -4.10 4.24
CA GLN A 42 -12.77 -2.80 4.10
C GLN A 42 -11.82 -1.90 3.32
N VAL A 43 -12.21 -1.62 2.09
CA VAL A 43 -11.63 -0.56 1.30
C VAL A 43 -12.67 0.56 1.35
N PRO A 44 -12.41 1.64 2.06
CA PRO A 44 -11.71 2.65 1.33
C PRO A 44 -10.22 2.45 1.57
N PHE A 45 -9.45 2.44 0.49
CA PHE A 45 -8.11 2.93 0.62
C PHE A 45 -8.25 4.30 1.29
N SER A 46 -8.22 4.34 2.61
CA SER A 46 -8.09 5.59 3.33
C SER A 46 -6.70 6.06 2.99
N PHE A 47 -6.64 6.86 1.92
CA PHE A 47 -5.42 7.55 1.60
C PHE A 47 -5.08 8.39 2.84
N PHE A 48 -4.05 8.01 3.56
CA PHE A 48 -3.33 9.00 4.32
C PHE A 48 -3.14 10.19 3.38
N GLN A 49 -3.02 11.40 3.88
CA GLN A 49 -2.84 12.60 3.04
C GLN A 49 -1.69 12.47 2.00
N ASP A 50 -0.86 11.42 2.12
CA ASP A 50 0.16 11.05 1.15
C ASP A 50 -0.45 10.20 0.02
N PRO A 51 -0.41 10.67 -1.24
CA PRO A 51 -0.93 9.94 -2.40
C PRO A 51 -0.16 8.63 -2.71
N ASN A 52 0.98 8.39 -2.04
CA ASN A 52 1.80 7.18 -2.20
C ASN A 52 1.52 6.11 -1.13
N SER A 53 0.56 6.32 -0.25
CA SER A 53 0.18 5.39 0.82
C SER A 53 -1.24 4.89 0.63
N ALA A 54 -1.50 3.66 1.07
CA ALA A 54 -2.83 3.06 1.13
C ALA A 54 -2.92 2.09 2.31
N GLN A 55 -4.13 1.86 2.82
CA GLN A 55 -4.41 0.93 3.91
C GLN A 55 -5.62 0.05 3.55
N VAL A 56 -5.56 -1.21 3.94
CA VAL A 56 -6.68 -2.17 3.84
C VAL A 56 -6.82 -2.85 5.18
N GLU A 57 -8.06 -2.94 5.67
CA GLU A 57 -8.36 -3.49 6.99
C GLU A 57 -9.32 -4.68 6.87
N TRP A 58 -9.01 -5.74 7.59
CA TRP A 58 -9.85 -6.90 7.84
C TRP A 58 -10.02 -7.05 9.36
N ASP A 59 -10.95 -7.84 9.81
CA ASP A 59 -11.22 -8.01 11.25
C ASP A 59 -9.99 -8.44 12.06
N GLU A 60 -9.11 -9.27 11.48
CA GLU A 60 -7.94 -9.84 12.14
C GLU A 60 -6.60 -9.37 11.56
N MET A 61 -6.63 -8.43 10.62
CA MET A 61 -5.44 -8.00 9.89
C MET A 61 -5.57 -6.57 9.37
N VAL A 62 -4.49 -5.81 9.48
CA VAL A 62 -4.36 -4.48 8.86
C VAL A 62 -3.12 -4.45 7.99
N MET A 63 -3.27 -4.08 6.73
CA MET A 63 -2.17 -3.92 5.79
C MET A 63 -2.01 -2.46 5.40
N THR A 64 -0.81 -1.95 5.53
CA THR A 64 -0.41 -0.63 5.04
C THR A 64 0.57 -0.76 3.89
N LEU A 65 0.33 -0.01 2.83
CA LEU A 65 1.15 0.06 1.63
C LEU A 65 1.76 1.45 1.53
N GLN A 66 3.06 1.53 1.26
CA GLN A 66 3.72 2.79 0.93
C GLN A 66 4.64 2.60 -0.27
N ARG A 67 4.53 3.48 -1.26
CA ARG A 67 5.35 3.46 -2.46
C ARG A 67 6.50 4.44 -2.38
N TYR A 68 7.68 3.97 -2.74
CA TYR A 68 8.89 4.77 -2.93
C TYR A 68 9.44 4.60 -4.34
N ILE A 69 10.34 5.50 -4.72
CA ILE A 69 11.11 5.39 -5.95
C ILE A 69 12.47 4.78 -5.63
N LYS A 70 12.87 3.78 -6.43
CA LYS A 70 14.19 3.14 -6.34
C LYS A 70 15.30 4.19 -6.50
N ASN A 71 16.29 4.11 -5.64
CA ASN A 71 17.48 4.97 -5.66
C ASN A 71 18.75 4.16 -5.30
N GLU A 72 19.89 4.79 -5.19
CA GLU A 72 21.17 4.17 -4.83
C GLU A 72 21.14 3.41 -3.50
N ASN A 73 20.30 3.83 -2.55
CA ASN A 73 20.12 3.19 -1.26
C ASN A 73 19.18 1.97 -1.31
N THR A 74 18.63 1.64 -2.48
CA THR A 74 17.72 0.50 -2.68
C THR A 74 18.53 -0.78 -2.94
N ASN A 75 19.37 -1.17 -2.02
CA ASN A 75 20.16 -2.39 -2.07
C ASN A 75 19.88 -3.29 -0.85
N LYS A 76 20.27 -4.57 -0.93
CA LYS A 76 19.98 -5.57 0.11
C LYS A 76 20.44 -5.14 1.51
N LYS A 77 21.64 -4.56 1.63
CA LYS A 77 22.19 -4.13 2.93
C LYS A 77 21.29 -3.03 3.54
N ASN A 78 21.07 -1.97 2.80
CA ASN A 78 20.32 -0.81 3.28
C ASN A 78 18.83 -1.15 3.56
N LEU A 79 18.21 -2.03 2.75
CA LEU A 79 16.85 -2.46 2.99
C LEU A 79 16.72 -3.34 4.23
N ASN A 80 17.69 -4.23 4.50
CA ASN A 80 17.73 -5.00 5.74
C ASN A 80 17.94 -4.09 6.98
N GLU A 81 18.77 -3.06 6.86
CA GLU A 81 18.94 -2.06 7.94
C GLU A 81 17.65 -1.27 8.16
N ARG A 82 16.94 -0.89 7.11
CA ARG A 82 15.63 -0.25 7.18
C ARG A 82 14.58 -1.15 7.85
N LEU A 83 14.51 -2.43 7.50
CA LEU A 83 13.61 -3.39 8.15
C LEU A 83 13.85 -3.44 9.66
N LYS A 84 15.11 -3.55 10.09
CA LYS A 84 15.48 -3.55 11.51
C LYS A 84 15.12 -2.23 12.18
N SER A 85 15.37 -1.11 11.53
CA SER A 85 15.03 0.23 12.03
C SER A 85 13.51 0.41 12.20
N ARG A 86 12.72 -0.09 11.24
CA ARG A 86 11.25 -0.08 11.34
C ARG A 86 10.75 -0.96 12.50
N ALA A 87 11.31 -2.17 12.62
CA ALA A 87 10.97 -3.06 13.73
C ALA A 87 11.28 -2.43 15.09
N LEU A 88 12.43 -1.75 15.23
CA LEU A 88 12.75 -0.98 16.44
C LEU A 88 11.76 0.17 16.67
N GLY A 89 11.40 0.89 15.62
CA GLY A 89 10.40 1.98 15.71
C GLY A 89 9.01 1.52 16.14
N PHE A 90 8.66 0.28 15.84
CA PHE A 90 7.43 -0.38 16.29
C PHE A 90 7.58 -1.09 17.65
N ASN A 91 8.75 -1.05 18.28
CA ASN A 91 9.10 -1.81 19.49
C ASN A 91 8.87 -3.32 19.33
N MET A 92 9.08 -3.87 18.12
CA MET A 92 8.92 -5.29 17.87
C MET A 92 10.01 -6.10 18.58
N TYR A 93 9.65 -7.28 19.05
CA TYR A 93 10.57 -8.27 19.63
C TYR A 93 10.46 -9.62 18.89
N ASP A 94 11.35 -10.57 19.19
CA ASP A 94 11.45 -11.87 18.50
C ASP A 94 11.50 -11.76 16.98
N THR A 95 12.26 -10.77 16.50
CA THR A 95 12.34 -10.46 15.07
C THR A 95 13.21 -11.46 14.32
N LYS A 96 12.76 -11.88 13.14
CA LYS A 96 13.51 -12.73 12.21
C LYS A 96 13.37 -12.23 10.76
N LEU A 97 14.44 -12.34 9.99
CA LEU A 97 14.39 -12.15 8.54
C LEU A 97 13.76 -13.37 7.89
N LEU A 98 12.90 -13.15 6.90
CA LEU A 98 12.25 -14.20 6.11
C LEU A 98 12.69 -14.13 4.66
N GLU A 99 12.69 -15.28 3.98
CA GLU A 99 12.84 -15.38 2.53
C GLU A 99 11.50 -15.66 1.89
N ILE A 100 10.86 -14.63 1.34
CA ILE A 100 9.60 -14.75 0.60
C ILE A 100 9.89 -14.48 -0.87
N LYS A 101 9.50 -15.42 -1.74
CA LYS A 101 9.63 -15.26 -3.19
C LYS A 101 8.38 -14.63 -3.78
N VAL A 102 8.53 -13.47 -4.42
CA VAL A 102 7.46 -12.72 -5.08
C VAL A 102 7.82 -12.57 -6.55
N LYS A 103 6.90 -12.96 -7.44
CA LYS A 103 7.15 -12.92 -8.88
C LYS A 103 7.28 -11.47 -9.37
N GLY A 104 8.44 -11.15 -9.98
CA GLY A 104 8.71 -9.80 -10.51
C GLY A 104 9.20 -8.79 -9.49
N PHE A 105 9.47 -9.24 -8.25
CA PHE A 105 10.04 -8.41 -7.19
C PHE A 105 11.15 -9.12 -6.44
N LYS A 106 12.16 -8.36 -6.05
CA LYS A 106 13.08 -8.76 -4.98
C LYS A 106 12.43 -8.41 -3.65
N CYS A 107 12.13 -9.42 -2.84
CA CYS A 107 11.48 -9.26 -1.55
C CYS A 107 12.50 -9.30 -0.41
N TYR A 108 12.39 -8.37 0.51
CA TYR A 108 13.14 -8.30 1.76
C TYR A 108 12.11 -8.22 2.89
N SER A 109 12.13 -9.19 3.80
CA SER A 109 11.08 -9.37 4.80
C SER A 109 11.64 -9.53 6.19
N LEU A 110 10.95 -8.97 7.17
CA LEU A 110 11.22 -9.16 8.58
C LEU A 110 9.89 -9.33 9.31
N GLU A 111 9.80 -10.38 10.10
CA GLU A 111 8.65 -10.66 10.97
C GLU A 111 9.05 -10.50 12.44
N GLY A 112 8.10 -10.13 13.27
CA GLY A 112 8.27 -10.07 14.72
C GLY A 112 6.95 -9.94 15.45
N THR A 113 7.02 -9.76 16.76
CA THR A 113 5.85 -9.57 17.63
C THR A 113 5.78 -8.12 18.09
N MET A 114 4.59 -7.54 18.04
CA MET A 114 4.29 -6.21 18.55
C MET A 114 4.10 -6.22 20.07
N PRO A 115 4.23 -5.07 20.77
CA PRO A 115 4.04 -5.00 22.23
C PRO A 115 2.67 -5.47 22.71
N ASP A 116 1.62 -5.39 21.89
CA ASP A 116 0.27 -5.86 22.18
C ASP A 116 0.06 -7.35 21.93
N GLY A 117 1.11 -8.07 21.49
CA GLY A 117 1.09 -9.51 21.21
C GLY A 117 0.67 -9.86 19.78
N THR A 118 0.27 -8.90 18.96
CA THR A 118 0.01 -9.14 17.53
C THR A 118 1.30 -9.43 16.78
N ARG A 119 1.19 -10.09 15.63
CA ARG A 119 2.34 -10.32 14.72
C ARG A 119 2.42 -9.16 13.73
N CYS A 120 3.64 -8.85 13.33
CA CYS A 120 3.87 -7.84 12.28
C CYS A 120 4.87 -8.37 11.27
N LEU A 121 4.50 -8.28 9.98
CA LEU A 121 5.37 -8.59 8.85
C LEU A 121 5.65 -7.31 8.07
N ILE A 122 6.91 -6.94 7.97
CA ILE A 122 7.39 -5.76 7.23
C ILE A 122 8.11 -6.25 5.99
N ASN A 123 7.74 -5.74 4.81
CA ASN A 123 8.34 -6.13 3.54
C ASN A 123 8.75 -4.92 2.73
N TYR A 124 9.89 -5.03 2.02
CA TYR A 124 10.23 -4.17 0.89
C TYR A 124 10.21 -5.02 -0.38
N LEU A 125 9.27 -4.72 -1.29
CA LEU A 125 9.17 -5.32 -2.61
C LEU A 125 9.80 -4.37 -3.62
N VAL A 126 10.94 -4.76 -4.18
CA VAL A 126 11.68 -3.96 -5.17
C VAL A 126 11.37 -4.51 -6.55
N SER A 127 10.65 -3.77 -7.38
CA SER A 127 10.31 -4.21 -8.74
C SER A 127 11.55 -4.54 -9.55
N ASP A 128 11.51 -5.64 -10.30
CA ASP A 128 12.57 -5.99 -11.25
C ASP A 128 12.47 -5.16 -12.54
N LYS A 129 11.31 -4.60 -12.85
CA LYS A 129 11.01 -3.95 -14.13
C LYS A 129 10.94 -2.42 -14.05
N THR A 130 10.50 -1.89 -12.92
CA THR A 130 10.25 -0.46 -12.76
C THR A 130 11.13 0.14 -11.66
N SER A 131 11.01 1.46 -11.46
CA SER A 131 11.64 2.13 -10.32
C SER A 131 10.82 2.05 -9.02
N THR A 132 9.81 1.18 -8.96
CA THR A 132 8.92 1.06 -7.81
C THR A 132 9.53 0.22 -6.70
N VAL A 133 9.43 0.73 -5.48
CA VAL A 133 9.67 0.01 -4.23
C VAL A 133 8.39 0.15 -3.39
N LEU A 134 7.85 -0.98 -2.95
CA LEU A 134 6.71 -1.00 -2.03
C LEU A 134 7.21 -1.39 -0.63
N GLU A 135 6.87 -0.59 0.36
CA GLU A 135 6.87 -1.03 1.75
C GLU A 135 5.48 -1.56 2.06
N VAL A 136 5.41 -2.81 2.48
CA VAL A 136 4.15 -3.48 2.85
C VAL A 136 4.29 -3.91 4.30
N VAL A 137 3.47 -3.34 5.17
CA VAL A 137 3.43 -3.67 6.61
C VAL A 137 2.08 -4.33 6.89
N ILE A 138 2.10 -5.52 7.45
CA ILE A 138 0.88 -6.25 7.82
C ILE A 138 0.95 -6.59 9.30
N ASN A 139 0.01 -6.02 10.07
CA ASN A 139 -0.25 -6.43 11.44
C ASN A 139 -1.39 -7.46 11.45
N TYR A 140 -1.24 -8.57 12.18
CA TYR A 140 -2.19 -9.66 12.13
C TYR A 140 -2.23 -10.46 13.44
N LEU A 141 -3.36 -11.13 13.69
CA LEU A 141 -3.50 -12.02 14.82
C LEU A 141 -2.75 -13.34 14.58
N LEU A 142 -2.28 -13.94 15.67
CA LEU A 142 -1.62 -15.23 15.64
C LEU A 142 -2.53 -16.28 14.97
N GLY A 143 -1.97 -17.06 14.04
CA GLY A 143 -2.71 -18.06 13.25
C GLY A 143 -2.92 -17.64 11.78
N ASN A 144 -2.78 -16.36 11.43
CA ASN A 144 -2.94 -15.86 10.05
C ASN A 144 -1.63 -15.79 9.27
N GLN A 145 -0.54 -16.39 9.73
CA GLN A 145 0.78 -16.29 9.11
C GLN A 145 0.78 -16.77 7.65
N GLU A 146 0.18 -17.90 7.34
CA GLU A 146 0.11 -18.46 5.98
C GLU A 146 -0.66 -17.51 5.05
N VAL A 147 -1.80 -16.97 5.51
CA VAL A 147 -2.61 -16.00 4.75
C VAL A 147 -1.79 -14.75 4.42
N VAL A 148 -1.06 -14.22 5.39
CA VAL A 148 -0.22 -13.03 5.23
C VAL A 148 0.93 -13.27 4.25
N GLU A 149 1.59 -14.42 4.34
CA GLU A 149 2.63 -14.78 3.38
C GLU A 149 2.09 -14.94 1.96
N ASP A 150 0.89 -15.51 1.80
CA ASP A 150 0.25 -15.69 0.50
C ASP A 150 -0.18 -14.36 -0.11
N ILE A 151 -0.64 -13.41 0.71
CA ILE A 151 -0.87 -12.02 0.27
C ILE A 151 0.43 -11.45 -0.31
N ILE A 152 1.56 -11.55 0.40
CA ILE A 152 2.84 -11.03 -0.08
C ILE A 152 3.29 -11.72 -1.37
N LYS A 153 3.15 -13.05 -1.48
CA LYS A 153 3.51 -13.82 -2.68
C LYS A 153 2.67 -13.43 -3.90
N SER A 154 1.44 -12.97 -3.69
CA SER A 154 0.48 -12.62 -4.74
C SER A 154 0.73 -11.25 -5.39
N PHE A 155 1.57 -10.40 -4.78
CA PHE A 155 1.86 -9.08 -5.36
C PHE A 155 2.37 -9.18 -6.78
N SER A 156 1.80 -8.37 -7.66
CA SER A 156 2.14 -8.31 -9.07
C SER A 156 2.04 -6.88 -9.62
N GLU A 157 2.84 -6.58 -10.64
CA GLU A 157 2.64 -5.39 -11.47
C GLU A 157 1.66 -5.75 -12.61
N ASN A 158 0.53 -5.07 -12.66
CA ASN A 158 -0.48 -5.27 -13.68
C ASN A 158 -0.04 -4.58 -14.99
N ASN A 159 0.55 -5.36 -15.91
CA ASN A 159 1.09 -4.85 -17.17
C ASN A 159 -0.01 -4.42 -18.19
N ASN A 160 -1.30 -4.59 -17.88
CA ASN A 160 -2.39 -4.40 -18.84
C ASN A 160 -2.92 -2.95 -18.90
N GLN A 161 -2.49 -2.05 -18.04
CA GLN A 161 -2.83 -0.64 -18.16
C GLN A 161 -1.64 0.12 -18.76
N LYS A 162 -1.84 0.66 -19.97
CA LYS A 162 -0.99 1.75 -20.49
C LYS A 162 -0.97 2.83 -19.40
N PRO A 163 0.22 3.42 -19.07
CA PRO A 163 0.28 4.54 -18.13
C PRO A 163 -0.80 5.54 -18.54
N ASN A 164 -1.66 5.89 -17.60
CA ASN A 164 -2.75 6.81 -17.87
C ASN A 164 -2.12 8.18 -18.23
N GLU A 165 -2.00 8.46 -19.52
CA GLU A 165 -1.41 9.69 -20.10
C GLU A 165 -2.21 10.96 -19.71
N ARG A 166 -3.21 10.82 -18.81
CA ARG A 166 -4.11 11.90 -18.39
C ARG A 166 -3.65 12.73 -17.20
N GLU A 167 -2.51 12.44 -16.60
CA GLU A 167 -1.89 13.34 -15.62
C GLU A 167 -0.73 14.14 -16.24
N LYS A 168 -0.96 14.85 -17.34
CA LYS A 168 -0.23 16.09 -17.60
C LYS A 168 -0.73 17.09 -16.56
N PRO A 169 0.17 17.65 -15.72
CA PRO A 169 -0.24 18.31 -14.50
C PRO A 169 -1.11 19.54 -14.82
N LYS A 170 -2.24 19.65 -14.14
CA LYS A 170 -3.11 20.84 -14.06
C LYS A 170 -2.34 22.12 -13.70
N GLN A 171 -1.09 22.01 -13.27
CA GLN A 171 -0.16 23.12 -13.01
C GLN A 171 0.12 24.03 -14.22
N LYS A 172 -0.02 23.53 -15.47
CA LYS A 172 0.16 24.41 -16.66
C LYS A 172 -1.06 25.28 -16.94
N ILE A 173 -2.24 24.82 -16.58
CA ILE A 173 -3.49 25.60 -16.76
C ILE A 173 -3.57 26.69 -15.70
N GLN A 174 -3.29 26.34 -14.44
CA GLN A 174 -3.30 27.30 -13.33
C GLN A 174 -2.28 28.43 -13.52
N LYS A 175 -1.06 28.13 -13.96
CA LYS A 175 -0.05 29.15 -14.28
C LYS A 175 -0.45 30.09 -15.43
N LYS A 176 -1.26 29.59 -16.38
CA LYS A 176 -1.74 30.42 -17.49
C LYS A 176 -2.87 31.34 -17.05
N GLU A 177 -3.80 30.85 -16.24
CA GLU A 177 -4.89 31.66 -15.67
C GLU A 177 -4.38 32.71 -14.69
N ASP A 178 -3.38 32.39 -13.87
CA ASP A 178 -2.77 33.37 -12.95
C ASP A 178 -1.98 34.46 -13.70
N ALA A 179 -1.29 34.12 -14.80
CA ALA A 179 -0.58 35.07 -15.63
C ALA A 179 -1.54 36.00 -16.38
N GLU A 180 -2.67 35.49 -16.91
CA GLU A 180 -3.70 36.31 -17.57
C GLU A 180 -4.41 37.25 -16.59
N LYS A 181 -4.66 36.80 -15.34
CA LYS A 181 -5.22 37.68 -14.29
C LYS A 181 -4.27 38.82 -13.92
N GLN A 182 -2.98 38.51 -13.75
CA GLN A 182 -1.97 39.56 -13.45
C GLN A 182 -1.83 40.58 -14.59
N GLU A 183 -1.88 40.14 -15.84
CA GLU A 183 -1.83 41.06 -17.00
C GLU A 183 -3.07 41.96 -17.09
N GLN A 184 -4.26 41.42 -16.77
CA GLN A 184 -5.49 42.21 -16.73
C GLN A 184 -5.50 43.23 -15.60
N GLU A 185 -4.98 42.91 -14.43
CA GLU A 185 -4.86 43.81 -13.30
C GLU A 185 -3.90 44.96 -13.62
N LEU A 186 -2.75 44.66 -14.22
CA LEU A 186 -1.77 45.66 -14.64
C LEU A 186 -2.35 46.63 -15.70
N LYS A 187 -3.17 46.14 -16.64
CA LYS A 187 -3.87 46.96 -17.61
C LYS A 187 -4.91 47.90 -16.97
N ARG A 188 -5.62 47.40 -15.93
CA ARG A 188 -6.59 48.23 -15.17
C ARG A 188 -5.89 49.32 -14.36
N GLU A 189 -4.75 49.03 -13.76
CA GLU A 189 -3.97 50.00 -12.99
C GLU A 189 -3.40 51.10 -13.86
N LYS A 190 -2.90 50.75 -15.06
CA LYS A 190 -2.43 51.75 -16.05
C LYS A 190 -3.55 52.68 -16.54
N ARG A 191 -4.77 52.16 -16.74
CA ARG A 191 -5.92 53.02 -17.11
C ARG A 191 -6.28 53.98 -16.00
N ARG A 192 -6.35 53.56 -14.75
CA ARG A 192 -6.63 54.40 -13.58
C ARG A 192 -5.59 55.52 -13.39
N LYS A 193 -4.31 55.24 -13.67
CA LYS A 193 -3.25 56.26 -13.59
C LYS A 193 -3.37 57.30 -14.69
N ASN A 194 -3.74 56.89 -15.91
CA ASN A 194 -3.95 57.82 -17.00
C ASN A 194 -5.20 58.72 -16.81
N GLU A 195 -6.30 58.19 -16.24
CA GLU A 195 -7.50 59.00 -15.96
C GLU A 195 -7.22 60.10 -14.91
N LYS A 196 -6.39 59.85 -13.91
CA LYS A 196 -6.01 60.86 -12.90
C LYS A 196 -5.09 61.98 -13.43
N THR A 197 -4.48 61.78 -14.57
CA THR A 197 -3.55 62.80 -15.17
C THR A 197 -4.28 63.81 -16.03
N TYR A 198 -5.57 63.65 -16.30
CA TYR A 198 -6.39 64.55 -17.11
C TYR A 198 -7.36 65.44 -16.29
N GLU A 199 -7.33 65.33 -14.95
CA GLU A 199 -8.18 66.11 -14.04
C GLU A 199 -7.42 67.27 -13.32
N CYS A 200 -6.26 67.71 -13.84
CA CYS A 200 -5.53 68.90 -13.33
C CYS A 200 -5.50 70.06 -14.39
#